data_cc3d42fbf165705e7eaf0100a4134795
#
_entry.id   cc3d42fbf165705e7eaf0100a4134795
#
_cell.length_a   1.000
_cell.length_b   1.000
_cell.length_c   1.000
_cell.angle_alpha   90.00
_cell.angle_beta   90.00
_cell.angle_gamma   90.00
#
_symmetry.space_group_name_H-M   'P 1'
#
loop_
_entity.id
_entity.type
_entity.pdbx_description
1 polymer ?
#
loop_
_entity_poly.entity_id
_entity_poly.type
_entity_poly.pdbx_seq_one_letter_code
_entity_poly.pdbx_strand_id
1 'polypeptide(L)'
;GPIEGYGVTECAPVIAVNCPDFRAAGFFQPASRRGTVGQPLPGVSTRIVDPETFAILPPGTAGMLLVKGPNVMNGYLGREDLTAQAMRGGWYITGDIATLDDDGFLTITDRLSRFSKIGGEMVPHRLVEEALQLASGEELQICAVTGVPDERKGEQLAVLHTLPEERIPQILAKAAAGGLPNLFLPSRTHCIKVEALPILGTGKLDLRALKRIAMERLGEREGSS
;
A
#
# COMPACT_ATOMS: atom_id res chain seq x y z
N GLY A 1 23.79 -13.79 -3.65
CA GLY A 1 23.09 -12.54 -3.91
C GLY A 1 22.33 -12.07 -2.68
N PRO A 2 21.75 -10.89 -2.67
CA PRO A 2 20.93 -10.42 -1.56
C PRO A 2 19.71 -11.34 -1.37
N ILE A 3 19.33 -11.55 -0.12
CA ILE A 3 18.15 -12.34 0.26
C ILE A 3 17.03 -11.36 0.57
N GLU A 4 15.87 -11.53 -0.04
CA GLU A 4 14.69 -10.74 0.23
C GLU A 4 13.97 -11.27 1.45
N GLY A 5 13.47 -10.37 2.31
CA GLY A 5 12.68 -10.69 3.48
C GLY A 5 11.77 -9.53 3.85
N TYR A 6 10.80 -9.82 4.72
CA TYR A 6 9.85 -8.85 5.22
C TYR A 6 9.78 -8.92 6.75
N GLY A 7 9.66 -7.75 7.33
CA GLY A 7 9.48 -7.63 8.78
C GLY A 7 9.13 -6.22 9.21
N VAL A 8 8.63 -6.13 10.42
CA VAL A 8 8.28 -4.88 11.11
C VAL A 8 8.83 -4.90 12.53
N THR A 9 9.06 -3.75 13.11
CA THR A 9 9.63 -3.62 14.47
C THR A 9 8.80 -4.41 15.51
N GLU A 10 7.49 -4.38 15.36
CA GLU A 10 6.53 -5.06 16.22
C GLU A 10 6.60 -6.60 16.17
N CYS A 11 7.37 -7.15 15.21
CA CYS A 11 7.59 -8.59 15.04
C CYS A 11 9.06 -9.01 15.19
N ALA A 12 9.91 -8.24 15.83
CA ALA A 12 11.28 -8.48 16.29
C ALA A 12 12.33 -8.96 15.23
N PRO A 13 12.52 -8.37 14.08
CA PRO A 13 11.58 -7.76 13.17
C PRO A 13 11.04 -8.72 12.12
N VAL A 14 11.70 -9.92 11.90
CA VAL A 14 11.48 -10.76 10.71
C VAL A 14 10.19 -11.58 10.79
N ILE A 15 9.39 -11.50 9.74
CA ILE A 15 8.16 -12.27 9.57
C ILE A 15 8.35 -13.37 8.51
N ALA A 16 8.90 -13.01 7.34
CA ALA A 16 9.11 -13.91 6.22
C ALA A 16 10.46 -13.65 5.54
N VAL A 17 11.03 -14.68 4.93
CA VAL A 17 12.32 -14.58 4.25
C VAL A 17 12.42 -15.61 3.13
N ASN A 18 13.05 -15.24 2.02
CA ASN A 18 13.52 -16.17 1.00
C ASN A 18 14.77 -16.89 1.50
N CYS A 19 14.69 -18.21 1.68
CA CYS A 19 15.84 -19.03 2.08
C CYS A 19 16.37 -19.82 0.89
N PRO A 20 17.63 -20.31 0.92
CA PRO A 20 18.09 -21.27 -0.07
C PRO A 20 17.20 -22.51 -0.11
N ASP A 21 16.90 -22.99 -1.32
CA ASP A 21 16.16 -24.23 -1.51
C ASP A 21 16.87 -25.41 -0.83
N PHE A 22 16.12 -26.30 -0.22
CA PHE A 22 16.65 -27.53 0.35
C PHE A 22 16.53 -28.68 -0.65
N ARG A 23 17.63 -29.41 -0.87
CA ARG A 23 17.70 -30.59 -1.73
C ARG A 23 18.35 -31.76 -1.02
N ALA A 24 17.70 -32.89 -1.04
CA ALA A 24 18.23 -34.17 -0.58
C ALA A 24 17.81 -35.27 -1.57
N ALA A 25 18.35 -36.49 -1.43
CA ALA A 25 17.97 -37.61 -2.28
C ALA A 25 16.47 -37.89 -2.17
N GLY A 26 15.74 -37.76 -3.27
CA GLY A 26 14.28 -37.96 -3.33
C GLY A 26 13.44 -36.86 -2.69
N PHE A 27 14.03 -35.71 -2.26
CA PHE A 27 13.33 -34.62 -1.64
C PHE A 27 13.82 -33.27 -2.15
N PHE A 28 12.89 -32.40 -2.51
CA PHE A 28 13.14 -31.00 -2.88
C PHE A 28 12.10 -30.09 -2.24
N GLN A 29 12.56 -29.06 -1.54
CA GLN A 29 11.71 -28.04 -0.96
C GLN A 29 12.13 -26.67 -1.49
N PRO A 30 11.28 -26.02 -2.31
CA PRO A 30 11.52 -24.63 -2.69
C PRO A 30 11.35 -23.75 -1.44
N ALA A 31 12.34 -22.91 -1.17
CA ALA A 31 12.34 -21.98 -0.05
C ALA A 31 12.59 -20.54 -0.51
N SER A 32 12.72 -20.31 -1.82
CA SER A 32 12.82 -18.99 -2.42
C SER A 32 11.95 -18.87 -3.67
N ARG A 33 11.38 -17.69 -3.86
CA ARG A 33 10.61 -17.33 -5.06
C ARG A 33 10.84 -15.87 -5.41
N ARG A 34 11.34 -15.63 -6.62
CA ARG A 34 11.63 -14.28 -7.10
C ARG A 34 10.34 -13.42 -7.11
N GLY A 35 10.43 -12.17 -6.64
CA GLY A 35 9.32 -11.23 -6.55
C GLY A 35 8.45 -11.42 -5.32
N THR A 36 8.85 -12.32 -4.40
CA THR A 36 8.21 -12.49 -3.09
C THR A 36 9.19 -12.15 -1.97
N VAL A 37 8.69 -11.98 -0.77
CA VAL A 37 9.51 -11.85 0.43
C VAL A 37 9.74 -13.19 1.15
N GLY A 38 9.44 -14.29 0.47
CA GLY A 38 9.63 -15.65 0.98
C GLY A 38 8.45 -16.18 1.78
N GLN A 39 8.71 -17.24 2.54
CA GLN A 39 7.74 -17.90 3.41
C GLN A 39 7.88 -17.40 4.86
N PRO A 40 6.79 -17.43 5.66
CA PRO A 40 6.87 -17.11 7.09
C PRO A 40 7.89 -17.97 7.83
N LEU A 41 8.57 -17.38 8.82
CA LEU A 41 9.50 -18.12 9.68
C LEU A 41 8.78 -19.26 10.43
N PRO A 42 9.48 -20.33 10.80
CA PRO A 42 8.95 -21.38 11.66
C PRO A 42 8.35 -20.80 12.95
N GLY A 43 7.09 -21.16 13.25
CA GLY A 43 6.35 -20.64 14.40
C GLY A 43 5.61 -19.33 14.16
N VAL A 44 5.81 -18.69 13.00
CA VAL A 44 5.05 -17.49 12.59
C VAL A 44 3.93 -17.90 11.66
N SER A 45 2.71 -17.47 11.98
CA SER A 45 1.52 -17.66 11.16
C SER A 45 1.12 -16.35 10.51
N THR A 46 0.71 -16.40 9.24
CA THR A 46 0.21 -15.25 8.49
C THR A 46 -1.21 -15.51 7.99
N ARG A 47 -1.99 -14.45 7.85
CA ARG A 47 -3.32 -14.46 7.21
C ARG A 47 -3.49 -13.25 6.36
N ILE A 48 -4.16 -13.42 5.22
CA ILE A 48 -4.64 -12.33 4.39
C ILE A 48 -6.13 -12.18 4.64
N VAL A 49 -6.56 -10.98 5.00
CA VAL A 49 -7.96 -10.69 5.33
C VAL A 49 -8.45 -9.46 4.60
N ASP A 50 -9.75 -9.40 4.40
CA ASP A 50 -10.41 -8.15 3.99
C ASP A 50 -10.23 -7.07 5.08
N PRO A 51 -9.75 -5.87 4.75
CA PRO A 51 -9.40 -4.87 5.76
C PRO A 51 -10.59 -4.29 6.53
N GLU A 52 -11.82 -4.44 6.04
CA GLU A 52 -13.03 -3.92 6.71
C GLU A 52 -13.72 -5.01 7.54
N THR A 53 -13.96 -6.16 6.92
CA THR A 53 -14.72 -7.25 7.53
C THR A 53 -13.86 -8.19 8.35
N PHE A 54 -12.54 -8.22 8.10
CA PHE A 54 -11.58 -9.20 8.62
C PHE A 54 -11.89 -10.65 8.22
N ALA A 55 -12.71 -10.84 7.19
CA ALA A 55 -12.91 -12.15 6.60
C ALA A 55 -11.61 -12.64 5.95
N ILE A 56 -11.30 -13.93 6.14
CA ILE A 56 -10.11 -14.54 5.54
C ILE A 56 -10.32 -14.62 4.02
N LEU A 57 -9.33 -14.15 3.27
CA LEU A 57 -9.33 -14.18 1.81
C LEU A 57 -8.64 -15.45 1.29
N PRO A 58 -9.06 -15.95 0.12
CA PRO A 58 -8.43 -17.11 -0.50
C PRO A 58 -7.00 -16.78 -0.98
N PRO A 59 -6.14 -17.80 -1.16
CA PRO A 59 -4.80 -17.63 -1.72
C PRO A 59 -4.81 -16.82 -3.03
N GLY A 60 -3.76 -16.02 -3.24
CA GLY A 60 -3.60 -15.16 -4.41
C GLY A 60 -4.42 -13.85 -4.37
N THR A 61 -5.35 -13.70 -3.42
CA THR A 61 -6.12 -12.47 -3.27
C THR A 61 -5.38 -11.47 -2.40
N ALA A 62 -5.30 -10.23 -2.85
CA ALA A 62 -4.67 -9.15 -2.07
C ALA A 62 -5.58 -8.70 -0.93
N GLY A 63 -5.01 -8.54 0.27
CA GLY A 63 -5.71 -8.09 1.45
C GLY A 63 -4.74 -7.70 2.56
N MET A 64 -5.28 -7.31 3.72
CA MET A 64 -4.49 -6.89 4.85
C MET A 64 -3.80 -8.08 5.52
N LEU A 65 -2.48 -7.94 5.71
CA LEU A 65 -1.67 -8.98 6.36
C LEU A 65 -1.84 -8.93 7.88
N LEU A 66 -2.21 -10.05 8.45
CA LEU A 66 -2.17 -10.31 9.89
C LEU A 66 -1.07 -11.31 10.23
N VAL A 67 -0.40 -11.09 11.36
CA VAL A 67 0.71 -11.94 11.84
C VAL A 67 0.44 -12.40 13.26
N LYS A 68 0.75 -13.67 13.54
CA LYS A 68 0.71 -14.25 14.88
C LYS A 68 1.93 -15.15 15.07
N GLY A 69 2.63 -14.99 16.20
CA GLY A 69 3.80 -15.79 16.51
C GLY A 69 4.50 -15.33 17.78
N PRO A 70 5.50 -16.07 18.23
CA PRO A 70 6.27 -15.72 19.43
C PRO A 70 7.13 -14.46 19.26
N ASN A 71 7.34 -14.03 18.02
CA ASN A 71 8.07 -12.81 17.66
C ASN A 71 7.20 -11.54 17.72
N VAL A 72 5.89 -11.68 17.88
CA VAL A 72 4.97 -10.52 17.96
C VAL A 72 5.12 -9.84 19.33
N MET A 73 5.25 -8.52 19.35
CA MET A 73 5.33 -7.72 20.56
C MET A 73 4.15 -7.95 21.52
N ASN A 74 4.35 -7.74 22.80
CA ASN A 74 3.25 -7.76 23.78
C ASN A 74 2.38 -6.50 23.70
N GLY A 75 2.90 -5.40 23.16
CA GLY A 75 2.20 -4.13 23.02
C GLY A 75 3.14 -2.94 23.04
N TYR A 76 2.58 -1.75 22.82
CA TYR A 76 3.30 -0.48 22.92
C TYR A 76 3.36 -0.02 24.39
N LEU A 77 4.55 0.24 24.89
CA LEU A 77 4.78 0.64 26.28
C LEU A 77 4.00 1.92 26.63
N GLY A 78 3.14 1.83 27.65
CA GLY A 78 2.31 2.95 28.11
C GLY A 78 1.24 3.41 27.13
N ARG A 79 0.96 2.63 26.05
CA ARG A 79 -0.02 2.98 25.03
C ARG A 79 -0.96 1.79 24.75
N GLU A 80 -1.79 1.50 25.74
CA GLU A 80 -2.82 0.45 25.61
C GLU A 80 -3.81 0.74 24.48
N ASP A 81 -4.13 2.01 24.26
CA ASP A 81 -4.96 2.50 23.18
C ASP A 81 -4.42 2.08 21.79
N LEU A 82 -3.12 2.28 21.53
CA LEU A 82 -2.48 1.86 20.29
C LEU A 82 -2.33 0.35 20.20
N THR A 83 -2.06 -0.31 21.34
CA THR A 83 -1.97 -1.76 21.39
C THR A 83 -3.29 -2.42 21.01
N ALA A 84 -4.41 -1.93 21.54
CA ALA A 84 -5.75 -2.42 21.21
C ALA A 84 -6.09 -2.22 19.71
N GLN A 85 -5.63 -1.14 19.08
CA GLN A 85 -5.81 -0.91 17.65
C GLN A 85 -4.93 -1.83 16.78
N ALA A 86 -3.72 -2.15 17.26
CA ALA A 86 -2.76 -2.97 16.52
C ALA A 86 -2.99 -4.47 16.66
N MET A 87 -3.80 -4.91 17.64
CA MET A 87 -4.01 -6.32 17.96
C MET A 87 -5.48 -6.71 17.86
N ARG A 88 -5.78 -7.85 17.23
CA ARG A 88 -7.13 -8.40 17.14
C ARG A 88 -7.11 -9.92 17.30
N GLY A 89 -7.73 -10.42 18.36
CA GLY A 89 -7.81 -11.87 18.61
C GLY A 89 -6.46 -12.59 18.66
N GLY A 90 -5.43 -11.90 19.17
CA GLY A 90 -4.06 -12.40 19.23
C GLY A 90 -3.28 -12.32 17.91
N TRP A 91 -3.81 -11.62 16.91
CA TRP A 91 -3.14 -11.30 15.65
C TRP A 91 -2.70 -9.84 15.64
N TYR A 92 -1.47 -9.61 15.21
CA TYR A 92 -0.96 -8.27 14.93
C TYR A 92 -1.43 -7.81 13.55
N ILE A 93 -1.97 -6.60 13.48
CA ILE A 93 -2.44 -5.94 12.27
C ILE A 93 -1.28 -5.14 11.71
N THR A 94 -0.65 -5.60 10.63
CA THR A 94 0.56 -4.94 10.08
C THR A 94 0.27 -3.61 9.41
N GLY A 95 -0.95 -3.44 8.89
CA GLY A 95 -1.31 -2.32 8.03
C GLY A 95 -0.70 -2.41 6.62
N ASP A 96 -0.10 -3.53 6.27
CA ASP A 96 0.44 -3.80 4.94
C ASP A 96 -0.53 -4.68 4.14
N ILE A 97 -0.64 -4.44 2.84
CA ILE A 97 -1.41 -5.26 1.91
C ILE A 97 -0.46 -6.26 1.26
N ALA A 98 -0.90 -7.52 1.26
CA ALA A 98 -0.11 -8.62 0.76
C ALA A 98 -0.98 -9.66 0.06
N THR A 99 -0.35 -10.54 -0.70
CA THR A 99 -0.92 -11.80 -1.18
C THR A 99 -0.13 -12.97 -0.61
N LEU A 100 -0.81 -14.07 -0.37
CA LEU A 100 -0.20 -15.35 0.01
C LEU A 100 -0.59 -16.37 -1.06
N ASP A 101 0.37 -17.04 -1.68
CA ASP A 101 0.07 -18.07 -2.67
C ASP A 101 -0.17 -19.45 -2.04
N ASP A 102 -0.54 -20.44 -2.86
CA ASP A 102 -0.83 -21.81 -2.39
C ASP A 102 0.39 -22.53 -1.79
N ASP A 103 1.61 -22.11 -2.15
CA ASP A 103 2.85 -22.65 -1.60
C ASP A 103 3.32 -21.89 -0.35
N GLY A 104 2.58 -20.87 0.09
CA GLY A 104 2.86 -20.06 1.27
C GLY A 104 3.90 -18.95 1.06
N PHE A 105 4.20 -18.56 -0.18
CA PHE A 105 5.05 -17.41 -0.45
C PHE A 105 4.26 -16.10 -0.33
N LEU A 106 4.82 -15.16 0.42
CA LEU A 106 4.24 -13.87 0.71
C LEU A 106 4.76 -12.81 -0.25
N THR A 107 3.86 -12.03 -0.84
CA THR A 107 4.20 -10.84 -1.65
C THR A 107 3.60 -9.62 -0.98
N ILE A 108 4.43 -8.65 -0.60
CA ILE A 108 3.97 -7.35 -0.08
C ILE A 108 3.73 -6.42 -1.25
N THR A 109 2.52 -5.90 -1.35
CA THR A 109 2.13 -5.01 -2.46
C THR A 109 2.33 -3.55 -2.10
N ASP A 110 1.74 -3.09 -0.98
CA ASP A 110 1.87 -1.72 -0.47
C ASP A 110 1.32 -1.66 0.97
N ARG A 111 1.23 -0.44 1.53
CA ARG A 111 0.54 -0.19 2.80
C ARG A 111 -0.95 0.10 2.59
N LEU A 112 -1.79 -0.29 3.54
CA LEU A 112 -3.23 0.00 3.50
C LEU A 112 -3.51 1.50 3.35
N SER A 113 -2.70 2.35 3.98
CA SER A 113 -2.78 3.81 3.82
C SER A 113 -2.46 4.33 2.41
N ARG A 114 -1.99 3.44 1.53
CA ARG A 114 -1.69 3.70 0.11
C ARG A 114 -2.73 3.11 -0.83
N PHE A 115 -3.92 2.80 -0.30
CA PHE A 115 -5.08 2.37 -1.07
C PHE A 115 -6.25 3.28 -0.79
N SER A 116 -7.13 3.41 -1.77
CA SER A 116 -8.46 4.01 -1.61
C SER A 116 -9.52 3.00 -2.02
N LYS A 117 -10.60 2.93 -1.27
CA LYS A 117 -11.76 2.11 -1.63
C LYS A 117 -12.75 2.95 -2.42
N ILE A 118 -12.77 2.75 -3.73
CA ILE A 118 -13.59 3.53 -4.67
C ILE A 118 -14.64 2.63 -5.29
N GLY A 119 -15.91 2.87 -4.98
CA GLY A 119 -17.01 2.05 -5.52
C GLY A 119 -16.90 0.56 -5.17
N GLY A 120 -16.28 0.23 -4.04
CA GLY A 120 -16.06 -1.14 -3.58
C GLY A 120 -14.73 -1.75 -4.02
N GLU A 121 -13.98 -1.15 -4.93
CA GLU A 121 -12.67 -1.64 -5.38
C GLU A 121 -11.51 -0.97 -4.64
N MET A 122 -10.49 -1.77 -4.34
CA MET A 122 -9.24 -1.31 -3.72
C MET A 122 -8.29 -0.76 -4.79
N VAL A 123 -8.10 0.56 -4.81
CA VAL A 123 -7.27 1.28 -5.79
C VAL A 123 -5.89 1.55 -5.19
N PRO A 124 -4.81 0.91 -5.67
CA PRO A 124 -3.46 1.18 -5.19
C PRO A 124 -2.97 2.56 -5.66
N HIS A 125 -2.62 3.44 -4.74
CA HIS A 125 -2.12 4.79 -5.08
C HIS A 125 -0.84 4.71 -5.91
N ARG A 126 0.05 3.77 -5.59
CA ARG A 126 1.32 3.59 -6.30
C ARG A 126 1.11 3.25 -7.78
N LEU A 127 0.14 2.39 -8.13
CA LEU A 127 -0.17 2.06 -9.52
C LEU A 127 -0.58 3.31 -10.30
N VAL A 128 -1.38 4.18 -9.68
CA VAL A 128 -1.81 5.44 -10.29
C VAL A 128 -0.62 6.40 -10.45
N GLU A 129 0.21 6.53 -9.42
CA GLU A 129 1.44 7.35 -9.47
C GLU A 129 2.38 6.89 -10.59
N GLU A 130 2.63 5.59 -10.70
CA GLU A 130 3.49 5.00 -11.74
C GLU A 130 2.94 5.27 -13.15
N ALA A 131 1.62 5.12 -13.34
CA ALA A 131 0.98 5.41 -14.62
C ALA A 131 1.07 6.89 -15.01
N LEU A 132 0.84 7.80 -14.05
CA LEU A 132 0.97 9.25 -14.26
C LEU A 132 2.43 9.66 -14.51
N GLN A 133 3.37 9.06 -13.77
CA GLN A 133 4.81 9.27 -13.93
C GLN A 133 5.26 8.88 -15.34
N LEU A 134 4.90 7.67 -15.79
CA LEU A 134 5.22 7.19 -17.13
C LEU A 134 4.60 8.08 -18.22
N ALA A 135 3.34 8.49 -18.04
CA ALA A 135 2.63 9.35 -18.98
C ALA A 135 3.24 10.77 -19.08
N SER A 136 3.87 11.24 -18.01
CA SER A 136 4.52 12.55 -17.97
C SER A 136 5.84 12.61 -18.73
N GLY A 137 6.57 11.49 -18.77
CA GLY A 137 7.93 11.40 -19.32
C GLY A 137 9.02 12.04 -18.45
N GLU A 138 8.69 12.42 -17.21
CA GLU A 138 9.67 12.99 -16.27
C GLU A 138 10.43 11.89 -15.52
N GLU A 139 11.69 12.12 -15.18
CA GLU A 139 12.53 11.18 -14.43
C GLU A 139 12.33 11.29 -12.91
N LEU A 140 12.07 12.49 -12.42
CA LEU A 140 11.84 12.75 -10.99
C LEU A 140 10.37 12.53 -10.62
N GLN A 141 10.12 12.15 -9.38
CA GLN A 141 8.75 11.99 -8.88
C GLN A 141 7.97 13.30 -8.98
N ILE A 142 6.91 13.29 -9.78
CA ILE A 142 6.10 14.46 -10.11
C ILE A 142 4.82 14.55 -9.29
N CYS A 143 4.33 13.44 -8.75
CA CYS A 143 3.05 13.40 -8.08
C CYS A 143 3.03 12.43 -6.90
N ALA A 144 2.05 12.64 -6.04
CA ALA A 144 1.68 11.74 -4.97
C ALA A 144 0.14 11.66 -4.89
N VAL A 145 -0.37 10.43 -4.69
CA VAL A 145 -1.80 10.13 -4.69
C VAL A 145 -2.27 9.82 -3.27
N THR A 146 -3.47 10.29 -2.94
CA THR A 146 -4.16 9.98 -1.68
C THR A 146 -5.66 9.83 -1.91
N GLY A 147 -6.34 9.14 -0.99
CA GLY A 147 -7.81 9.08 -0.95
C GLY A 147 -8.39 10.24 -0.16
N VAL A 148 -9.45 10.81 -0.68
CA VAL A 148 -10.31 11.78 0.02
C VAL A 148 -11.76 11.29 0.03
N PRO A 149 -12.58 11.64 1.04
CA PRO A 149 -13.96 11.21 1.11
C PRO A 149 -14.77 11.63 -0.14
N ASP A 150 -15.69 10.77 -0.56
CA ASP A 150 -16.68 11.02 -1.61
C ASP A 150 -18.02 10.42 -1.18
N GLU A 151 -19.09 11.21 -1.25
CA GLU A 151 -20.44 10.81 -0.77
C GLU A 151 -21.04 9.63 -1.56
N ARG A 152 -20.67 9.46 -2.82
CA ARG A 152 -21.26 8.44 -3.72
C ARG A 152 -20.42 7.18 -3.79
N LYS A 153 -19.08 7.31 -3.74
CA LYS A 153 -18.13 6.22 -4.00
C LYS A 153 -17.37 5.78 -2.75
N GLY A 154 -17.63 6.43 -1.60
CA GLY A 154 -16.90 6.27 -0.35
C GLY A 154 -15.61 7.09 -0.34
N GLU A 155 -14.73 6.83 -1.29
CA GLU A 155 -13.50 7.62 -1.52
C GLU A 155 -13.34 7.97 -2.99
N GLN A 156 -12.51 8.97 -3.25
CA GLN A 156 -12.02 9.35 -4.56
C GLN A 156 -10.54 9.73 -4.49
N LEU A 157 -9.84 9.67 -5.61
CA LEU A 157 -8.43 10.00 -5.65
C LEU A 157 -8.22 11.50 -5.72
N ALA A 158 -7.28 11.99 -4.92
CA ALA A 158 -6.67 13.31 -5.05
C ALA A 158 -5.18 13.15 -5.37
N VAL A 159 -4.68 13.98 -6.27
CA VAL A 159 -3.29 13.96 -6.76
C VAL A 159 -2.63 15.30 -6.48
N LEU A 160 -1.62 15.31 -5.63
CA LEU A 160 -0.73 16.47 -5.54
C LEU A 160 0.37 16.33 -6.62
N HIS A 161 0.62 17.39 -7.37
CA HIS A 161 1.63 17.36 -8.44
C HIS A 161 2.43 18.68 -8.53
N THR A 162 3.64 18.59 -9.07
CA THR A 162 4.56 19.73 -9.24
C THR A 162 4.59 20.28 -10.67
N LEU A 163 3.83 19.64 -11.57
CA LEU A 163 3.80 20.01 -12.99
C LEU A 163 2.94 21.26 -13.27
N PRO A 164 3.15 21.94 -14.42
CA PRO A 164 2.22 22.94 -14.95
C PRO A 164 0.82 22.34 -15.13
N GLU A 165 -0.23 23.07 -14.74
CA GLU A 165 -1.62 22.58 -14.79
C GLU A 165 -2.08 22.24 -16.21
N GLU A 166 -1.53 22.92 -17.21
CA GLU A 166 -1.83 22.73 -18.61
C GLU A 166 -1.44 21.33 -19.13
N ARG A 167 -0.47 20.68 -18.47
CA ARG A 167 0.00 19.34 -18.84
C ARG A 167 -0.91 18.22 -18.32
N ILE A 168 -1.68 18.48 -17.25
CA ILE A 168 -2.46 17.45 -16.56
C ILE A 168 -3.47 16.75 -17.46
N PRO A 169 -4.28 17.45 -18.29
CA PRO A 169 -5.25 16.76 -19.17
C PRO A 169 -4.59 15.77 -20.12
N GLN A 170 -3.44 16.12 -20.69
CA GLN A 170 -2.70 15.25 -21.60
C GLN A 170 -2.10 14.03 -20.86
N ILE A 171 -1.60 14.22 -19.65
CA ILE A 171 -1.05 13.14 -18.83
C ILE A 171 -2.13 12.15 -18.44
N LEU A 172 -3.29 12.62 -17.99
CA LEU A 172 -4.44 11.76 -17.68
C LEU A 172 -4.91 10.96 -18.90
N ALA A 173 -4.99 11.61 -20.08
CA ALA A 173 -5.36 10.93 -21.32
C ALA A 173 -4.34 9.85 -21.73
N LYS A 174 -3.03 10.13 -21.58
CA LYS A 174 -1.96 9.15 -21.85
C LYS A 174 -1.98 7.99 -20.86
N ALA A 175 -2.21 8.25 -19.57
CA ALA A 175 -2.33 7.21 -18.56
C ALA A 175 -3.52 6.27 -18.85
N ALA A 176 -4.67 6.83 -19.24
CA ALA A 176 -5.83 6.05 -19.69
C ALA A 176 -5.50 5.20 -20.92
N ALA A 177 -4.87 5.77 -21.93
CA ALA A 177 -4.44 5.07 -23.14
C ALA A 177 -3.38 3.99 -22.85
N GLY A 178 -2.58 4.18 -21.79
CA GLY A 178 -1.59 3.23 -21.29
C GLY A 178 -2.18 2.06 -20.50
N GLY A 179 -3.51 2.00 -20.34
CA GLY A 179 -4.20 0.88 -19.70
C GLY A 179 -4.60 1.10 -18.25
N LEU A 180 -4.43 2.32 -17.70
CA LEU A 180 -4.96 2.61 -16.35
C LEU A 180 -6.50 2.54 -16.39
N PRO A 181 -7.15 1.70 -15.53
CA PRO A 181 -8.60 1.58 -15.51
C PRO A 181 -9.29 2.93 -15.25
N ASN A 182 -10.44 3.17 -15.87
CA ASN A 182 -11.19 4.42 -15.71
C ASN A 182 -11.52 4.74 -14.24
N LEU A 183 -11.76 3.72 -13.42
CA LEU A 183 -12.02 3.88 -11.99
C LEU A 183 -10.80 4.44 -11.24
N PHE A 184 -9.60 4.17 -11.73
CA PHE A 184 -8.33 4.60 -11.13
C PHE A 184 -7.85 5.96 -11.66
N LEU A 185 -8.54 6.51 -12.65
CA LEU A 185 -8.22 7.85 -13.16
C LEU A 185 -8.74 8.93 -12.21
N PRO A 186 -7.86 9.78 -11.66
CA PRO A 186 -8.30 10.91 -10.86
C PRO A 186 -9.04 11.93 -11.72
N SER A 187 -10.04 12.59 -11.14
CA SER A 187 -10.67 13.74 -11.78
C SER A 187 -9.65 14.86 -11.95
N ARG A 188 -9.73 15.61 -13.05
CA ARG A 188 -8.90 16.80 -13.25
C ARG A 188 -9.06 17.82 -12.12
N THR A 189 -10.26 17.99 -11.57
CA THR A 189 -10.54 18.88 -10.45
C THR A 189 -9.87 18.46 -9.15
N HIS A 190 -9.50 17.17 -9.02
CA HIS A 190 -8.78 16.62 -7.87
C HIS A 190 -7.26 16.53 -8.10
N CYS A 191 -6.76 17.03 -9.23
CA CYS A 191 -5.33 17.28 -9.42
C CYS A 191 -4.99 18.66 -8.87
N ILE A 192 -4.09 18.70 -7.88
CA ILE A 192 -3.78 19.87 -7.07
C ILE A 192 -2.31 20.20 -7.28
N LYS A 193 -2.03 21.38 -7.83
CA LYS A 193 -0.67 21.86 -7.98
C LYS A 193 -0.08 22.28 -6.62
N VAL A 194 1.14 21.83 -6.37
CA VAL A 194 1.97 22.21 -5.22
C VAL A 194 3.36 22.61 -5.68
N GLU A 195 4.07 23.40 -4.88
CA GLU A 195 5.46 23.76 -5.18
C GLU A 195 6.40 22.57 -5.00
N ALA A 196 6.17 21.76 -3.95
CA ALA A 196 6.91 20.54 -3.67
C ALA A 196 5.98 19.50 -3.03
N LEU A 197 6.27 18.21 -3.26
CA LEU A 197 5.59 17.13 -2.58
C LEU A 197 6.00 17.09 -1.09
N PRO A 198 5.07 16.77 -0.16
CA PRO A 198 5.41 16.71 1.26
C PRO A 198 6.29 15.48 1.53
N ILE A 199 7.50 15.73 2.06
CA ILE A 199 8.52 14.71 2.33
C ILE A 199 8.95 14.82 3.79
N LEU A 200 9.06 13.65 4.46
CA LEU A 200 9.63 13.54 5.80
C LEU A 200 11.15 13.79 5.77
N GLY A 201 11.74 14.11 6.90
CA GLY A 201 13.19 14.24 7.03
C GLY A 201 14.00 12.99 6.63
N THR A 202 13.33 11.84 6.51
CA THR A 202 13.91 10.58 6.01
C THR A 202 13.92 10.44 4.48
N GLY A 203 13.40 11.43 3.75
CA GLY A 203 13.25 11.38 2.29
C GLY A 203 12.01 10.65 1.79
N LYS A 204 11.17 10.10 2.67
CA LYS A 204 9.92 9.42 2.30
C LYS A 204 8.75 10.41 2.25
N LEU A 205 7.73 10.11 1.42
CA LEU A 205 6.49 10.89 1.39
C LEU A 205 5.84 10.95 2.78
N ASP A 206 5.44 12.16 3.19
CA ASP A 206 4.59 12.37 4.36
C ASP A 206 3.12 12.17 3.98
N LEU A 207 2.61 10.96 4.15
CA LEU A 207 1.25 10.59 3.79
C LEU A 207 0.18 11.36 4.58
N ARG A 208 0.50 11.80 5.81
CA ARG A 208 -0.43 12.59 6.63
C ARG A 208 -0.54 14.01 6.10
N ALA A 209 0.60 14.65 5.82
CA ALA A 209 0.61 15.96 5.20
C ALA A 209 -0.02 15.93 3.80
N LEU A 210 0.24 14.89 3.01
CA LEU A 210 -0.37 14.67 1.70
C LEU A 210 -1.90 14.69 1.78
N LYS A 211 -2.49 13.88 2.66
CA LYS A 211 -3.96 13.81 2.83
C LYS A 211 -4.53 15.13 3.35
N ARG A 212 -3.88 15.76 4.32
CA ARG A 212 -4.31 17.06 4.87
C ARG A 212 -4.34 18.14 3.79
N ILE A 213 -3.26 18.29 3.02
CA ILE A 213 -3.19 19.28 1.93
C ILE A 213 -4.29 19.02 0.89
N ALA A 214 -4.50 17.76 0.51
CA ALA A 214 -5.54 17.40 -0.44
C ALA A 214 -6.93 17.82 0.05
N MET A 215 -7.26 17.50 1.31
CA MET A 215 -8.56 17.85 1.89
C MET A 215 -8.76 19.36 2.03
N GLU A 216 -7.75 20.11 2.50
CA GLU A 216 -7.79 21.57 2.63
C GLU A 216 -8.04 22.23 1.27
N ARG A 217 -7.28 21.86 0.25
CA ARG A 217 -7.39 22.47 -1.09
C ARG A 217 -8.68 22.13 -1.82
N LEU A 218 -9.22 20.94 -1.63
CA LEU A 218 -10.50 20.56 -2.22
C LEU A 218 -11.66 21.26 -1.51
N GLY A 219 -11.65 21.33 -0.17
CA GLY A 219 -12.65 22.07 0.59
C GLY A 219 -12.69 23.57 0.27
N GLU A 220 -11.53 24.21 0.03
CA GLU A 220 -11.46 25.60 -0.43
C GLU A 220 -12.10 25.81 -1.81
N ARG A 221 -12.00 24.83 -2.72
CA ARG A 221 -12.61 24.89 -4.06
C ARG A 221 -14.14 24.73 -4.02
N GLU A 222 -14.65 23.86 -3.15
CA GLU A 222 -16.10 23.65 -2.98
C GLU A 222 -16.80 24.85 -2.31
N GLY A 223 -16.12 25.52 -1.38
CA GLY A 223 -16.64 26.74 -0.71
C GLY A 223 -16.60 28.00 -1.59
N SER A 224 -15.97 27.96 -2.78
CA SER A 224 -15.81 29.09 -3.70
C SER A 224 -16.72 28.98 -4.94
N SER A 225 -17.56 27.95 -5.05
CA SER A 225 -18.53 27.70 -6.13
C SER A 225 -19.94 27.97 -5.65
#